data_d832ddb9fcf8fb4c7982a243751e748c
#
_entry.id   d832ddb9fcf8fb4c7982a243751e748c
#
_cell.length_a   1.000
_cell.length_b   1.000
_cell.length_c   1.000
_cell.angle_alpha   90.00
_cell.angle_beta   90.00
_cell.angle_gamma   90.00
#
_symmetry.space_group_name_H-M   'P 1'
#
loop_
_entity.id
_entity.type
_entity.pdbx_description
1 polymer ?
#
loop_
_entity_poly.entity_id
_entity_poly.type
_entity_poly.pdbx_seq_one_letter_code
_entity_poly.pdbx_strand_id
1 'polypeptide(L)'
;MRNDLKNAILFPLNMLYRISPSAALKILFRIKNKYRLNLKNPTTYNEKLQWVKINYKNPLLTTLVDKYAVREYIAERAPELLTNLLWEGFDAKDIPWDELPDRFVIKVTHGSGFNVIVKEKSNVDRKKLEKKINKWLKTKFLRCYGEWFYGVKKPRIIVEEFLDAGAGKEPEDYKIFCFNGKAHYVIVDTDRFVGHKRNVYDLNWNLMEGVTLNFPNDVAIKKPDRLDLLIHYAELLSHDFPHVRVDLYFVRGKVYFGEMTFTNGAGFDRIKPHDFDLEMGNHFKLPTE
;
A
#
# COMPACT_ATOMS: atom_id res chain seq x y z
N MET A 1 -12.45 -0.86 19.73
CA MET A 1 -13.12 -2.16 19.87
C MET A 1 -12.73 -3.18 18.77
N ARG A 2 -12.82 -2.85 17.46
CA ARG A 2 -12.50 -3.82 16.38
C ARG A 2 -11.02 -4.26 16.34
N ASN A 3 -10.06 -3.37 16.63
CA ASN A 3 -8.63 -3.67 16.63
C ASN A 3 -8.21 -4.48 17.86
N ASP A 4 -8.79 -4.22 19.02
CA ASP A 4 -8.47 -4.93 20.26
C ASP A 4 -8.93 -6.39 20.19
N LEU A 5 -10.13 -6.63 19.63
CA LEU A 5 -10.62 -7.99 19.37
C LEU A 5 -9.74 -8.73 18.37
N LYS A 6 -9.33 -8.08 17.27
CA LYS A 6 -8.40 -8.66 16.30
C LYS A 6 -7.06 -9.04 16.95
N ASN A 7 -6.54 -8.16 17.80
CA ASN A 7 -5.29 -8.40 18.53
C ASN A 7 -5.40 -9.60 19.47
N ALA A 8 -6.53 -9.71 20.19
CA ALA A 8 -6.77 -10.84 21.10
C ALA A 8 -6.87 -12.18 20.33
N ILE A 9 -7.63 -12.22 19.23
CA ILE A 9 -7.78 -13.42 18.38
C ILE A 9 -6.45 -13.87 17.78
N LEU A 10 -5.60 -12.93 17.36
CA LEU A 10 -4.32 -13.23 16.71
C LEU A 10 -3.16 -13.35 17.70
N PHE A 11 -3.39 -13.15 19.00
CA PHE A 11 -2.35 -13.24 20.02
C PHE A 11 -1.62 -14.59 20.00
N PRO A 12 -2.28 -15.76 19.94
CA PRO A 12 -1.58 -17.06 19.89
C PRO A 12 -0.67 -17.17 18.65
N LEU A 13 -1.11 -16.68 17.50
CA LEU A 13 -0.31 -16.67 16.27
C LEU A 13 0.88 -15.70 16.36
N ASN A 14 0.73 -14.57 17.05
CA ASN A 14 1.85 -13.67 17.32
C ASN A 14 2.91 -14.30 18.21
N MET A 15 2.51 -15.12 19.19
CA MET A 15 3.45 -15.88 20.03
C MET A 15 4.13 -16.98 19.23
N LEU A 16 3.36 -17.75 18.44
CA LEU A 16 3.92 -18.77 17.56
C LEU A 16 4.90 -18.18 16.56
N TYR A 17 4.62 -17.01 15.99
CA TYR A 17 5.50 -16.33 15.03
C TYR A 17 6.89 -16.03 15.62
N ARG A 18 7.00 -15.80 16.92
CA ARG A 18 8.30 -15.60 17.60
C ARG A 18 9.16 -16.87 17.65
N ILE A 19 8.51 -18.04 17.68
CA ILE A 19 9.17 -19.35 17.79
C ILE A 19 9.40 -19.94 16.39
N SER A 20 8.36 -19.90 15.56
CA SER A 20 8.37 -20.44 14.19
C SER A 20 7.58 -19.56 13.26
N PRO A 21 8.23 -18.57 12.58
CA PRO A 21 7.57 -17.71 11.60
C PRO A 21 6.86 -18.51 10.50
N SER A 22 7.49 -19.57 10.01
CA SER A 22 6.93 -20.41 8.93
C SER A 22 5.65 -21.13 9.37
N ALA A 23 5.61 -21.67 10.61
CA ALA A 23 4.43 -22.33 11.15
C ALA A 23 3.26 -21.35 11.31
N ALA A 24 3.52 -20.17 11.89
CA ALA A 24 2.50 -19.15 12.07
C ALA A 24 1.92 -18.68 10.72
N LEU A 25 2.78 -18.45 9.72
CA LEU A 25 2.35 -18.05 8.37
C LEU A 25 1.55 -19.16 7.69
N LYS A 26 1.95 -20.44 7.79
CA LYS A 26 1.19 -21.57 7.24
C LYS A 26 -0.23 -21.65 7.81
N ILE A 27 -0.38 -21.47 9.11
CA ILE A 27 -1.69 -21.48 9.77
C ILE A 27 -2.53 -20.30 9.30
N LEU A 28 -1.97 -19.07 9.36
CA LEU A 28 -2.70 -17.86 8.96
C LEU A 28 -3.09 -17.91 7.48
N PHE A 29 -2.18 -18.38 6.62
CA PHE A 29 -2.42 -18.54 5.19
C PHE A 29 -3.57 -19.51 4.92
N ARG A 30 -3.57 -20.68 5.58
CA ARG A 30 -4.67 -21.65 5.45
C ARG A 30 -6.02 -21.09 5.86
N ILE A 31 -6.05 -20.28 6.92
CA ILE A 31 -7.27 -19.60 7.39
C ILE A 31 -7.76 -18.56 6.38
N LYS A 32 -6.85 -17.78 5.81
CA LYS A 32 -7.15 -16.63 4.93
C LYS A 32 -7.41 -17.05 3.48
N ASN A 33 -6.49 -17.77 2.90
CA ASN A 33 -6.49 -18.13 1.47
C ASN A 33 -7.21 -19.45 1.18
N LYS A 34 -7.51 -20.28 2.22
CA LYS A 34 -8.28 -21.54 2.14
C LYS A 34 -7.55 -22.70 1.46
N TYR A 35 -6.25 -22.56 1.13
CA TYR A 35 -5.41 -23.65 0.67
C TYR A 35 -4.09 -23.71 1.46
N ARG A 36 -3.26 -24.74 1.24
CA ARG A 36 -2.01 -24.94 2.00
C ARG A 36 -0.89 -24.10 1.41
N LEU A 37 -0.13 -23.42 2.28
CA LEU A 37 1.06 -22.66 1.91
C LEU A 37 2.23 -23.59 1.62
N ASN A 38 2.78 -23.54 0.40
CA ASN A 38 4.00 -24.21 0.01
C ASN A 38 5.18 -23.23 0.00
N LEU A 39 5.99 -23.22 1.06
CA LEU A 39 7.18 -22.37 1.15
C LEU A 39 8.41 -22.97 0.49
N LYS A 40 8.42 -24.30 0.23
CA LYS A 40 9.55 -24.98 -0.43
C LYS A 40 9.58 -24.70 -1.92
N ASN A 41 8.41 -24.79 -2.56
CA ASN A 41 8.23 -24.53 -3.99
C ASN A 41 6.98 -23.63 -4.16
N PRO A 42 7.07 -22.33 -3.86
CA PRO A 42 5.93 -21.42 -3.98
C PRO A 42 5.66 -21.14 -5.46
N THR A 43 4.40 -21.29 -5.86
CA THR A 43 3.96 -21.11 -7.26
C THR A 43 3.05 -19.90 -7.42
N THR A 44 2.10 -19.70 -6.50
CA THR A 44 1.20 -18.56 -6.58
C THR A 44 1.85 -17.28 -6.10
N TYR A 45 1.32 -16.13 -6.52
CA TYR A 45 1.75 -14.81 -6.05
C TYR A 45 1.67 -14.70 -4.52
N ASN A 46 0.56 -15.14 -3.93
CA ASN A 46 0.40 -15.11 -2.48
C ASN A 46 1.42 -15.99 -1.74
N GLU A 47 1.76 -17.17 -2.26
CA GLU A 47 2.81 -18.02 -1.67
C GLU A 47 4.18 -17.37 -1.77
N LYS A 48 4.51 -16.77 -2.92
CA LYS A 48 5.77 -16.06 -3.13
C LYS A 48 5.91 -14.85 -2.22
N LEU A 49 4.83 -14.13 -1.94
CA LEU A 49 4.84 -13.07 -0.91
C LEU A 49 5.15 -13.62 0.48
N GLN A 50 4.63 -14.81 0.87
CA GLN A 50 5.00 -15.42 2.15
C GLN A 50 6.47 -15.82 2.18
N TRP A 51 6.98 -16.37 1.08
CA TRP A 51 8.39 -16.73 0.94
C TRP A 51 9.31 -15.50 1.11
N VAL A 52 8.99 -14.40 0.43
CA VAL A 52 9.75 -13.13 0.51
C VAL A 52 9.79 -12.58 1.95
N LYS A 53 8.70 -12.64 2.69
CA LYS A 53 8.67 -12.19 4.09
C LYS A 53 9.62 -12.97 5.00
N ILE A 54 9.92 -14.23 4.67
CA ILE A 54 10.85 -15.07 5.44
C ILE A 54 12.28 -14.91 4.96
N ASN A 55 12.50 -14.94 3.64
CA ASN A 55 13.83 -15.15 3.05
C ASN A 55 14.47 -13.86 2.51
N TYR A 56 13.67 -12.90 2.03
CA TYR A 56 14.20 -11.65 1.46
C TYR A 56 14.27 -10.56 2.54
N LYS A 57 15.50 -10.24 2.98
CA LYS A 57 15.78 -9.31 4.09
C LYS A 57 16.48 -8.02 3.62
N ASN A 58 16.01 -7.42 2.54
CA ASN A 58 16.54 -6.14 2.08
C ASN A 58 16.20 -5.02 3.08
N PRO A 59 17.21 -4.41 3.77
CA PRO A 59 16.98 -3.38 4.78
C PRO A 59 16.33 -2.11 4.21
N LEU A 60 16.49 -1.84 2.92
CA LEU A 60 15.92 -0.67 2.24
C LEU A 60 14.38 -0.68 2.33
N LEU A 61 13.75 -1.86 2.43
CA LEU A 61 12.29 -1.96 2.59
C LEU A 61 11.79 -1.17 3.79
N THR A 62 12.55 -1.10 4.89
CA THR A 62 12.17 -0.35 6.10
C THR A 62 12.05 1.16 5.85
N THR A 63 12.77 1.67 4.86
CA THR A 63 12.72 3.07 4.41
C THR A 63 11.59 3.28 3.41
N LEU A 64 11.47 2.39 2.44
CA LEU A 64 10.54 2.56 1.32
C LEU A 64 9.05 2.39 1.69
N VAL A 65 8.75 1.68 2.79
CA VAL A 65 7.37 1.55 3.28
C VAL A 65 6.94 2.71 4.21
N ASP A 66 7.86 3.57 4.62
CA ASP A 66 7.58 4.75 5.43
C ASP A 66 7.32 5.96 4.51
N LYS A 67 6.14 6.58 4.63
CA LYS A 67 5.69 7.66 3.73
C LYS A 67 6.55 8.92 3.75
N TYR A 68 7.35 9.12 4.80
CA TYR A 68 8.31 10.22 4.87
C TYR A 68 9.68 9.80 4.36
N ALA A 69 10.19 8.68 4.85
CA ALA A 69 11.55 8.25 4.53
C ALA A 69 11.73 7.88 3.05
N VAL A 70 10.67 7.37 2.39
CA VAL A 70 10.69 7.04 0.95
C VAL A 70 10.90 8.26 0.06
N ARG A 71 10.63 9.48 0.56
CA ARG A 71 10.77 10.72 -0.23
C ARG A 71 12.18 10.97 -0.72
N GLU A 72 13.20 10.58 0.05
CA GLU A 72 14.60 10.66 -0.36
C GLU A 72 14.87 9.75 -1.58
N TYR A 73 14.41 8.50 -1.53
CA TYR A 73 14.53 7.56 -2.65
C TYR A 73 13.84 8.07 -3.92
N ILE A 74 12.66 8.70 -3.77
CA ILE A 74 11.93 9.30 -4.89
C ILE A 74 12.64 10.54 -5.41
N ALA A 75 13.15 11.41 -4.51
CA ALA A 75 13.88 12.63 -4.89
C ALA A 75 15.14 12.34 -5.74
N GLU A 76 15.83 11.22 -5.47
CA GLU A 76 16.99 10.79 -6.24
C GLU A 76 16.66 10.27 -7.64
N ARG A 77 15.46 9.73 -7.87
CA ARG A 77 15.07 9.03 -9.11
C ARG A 77 14.09 9.79 -9.98
N ALA A 78 13.13 10.45 -9.35
CA ALA A 78 12.04 11.16 -10.01
C ALA A 78 11.47 12.24 -9.07
N PRO A 79 12.25 13.32 -8.78
CA PRO A 79 11.86 14.36 -7.82
C PRO A 79 10.52 15.04 -8.17
N GLU A 80 10.16 15.07 -9.45
CA GLU A 80 8.91 15.63 -9.95
C GLU A 80 7.65 14.89 -9.50
N LEU A 81 7.80 13.63 -9.02
CA LEU A 81 6.67 12.85 -8.49
C LEU A 81 6.27 13.24 -7.07
N LEU A 82 7.13 13.97 -6.37
CA LEU A 82 6.86 14.30 -4.97
C LEU A 82 5.74 15.34 -4.85
N THR A 83 4.78 15.04 -3.96
CA THR A 83 3.83 16.05 -3.46
C THR A 83 4.56 17.08 -2.63
N ASN A 84 4.05 18.30 -2.58
CA ASN A 84 4.59 19.34 -1.70
C ASN A 84 4.36 18.96 -0.23
N LEU A 85 5.44 18.85 0.55
CA LEU A 85 5.39 18.62 1.99
C LEU A 85 5.23 19.96 2.69
N LEU A 86 4.09 20.14 3.36
CA LEU A 86 3.77 21.39 4.06
C LEU A 86 4.32 21.40 5.48
N TRP A 87 4.33 20.23 6.14
CA TRP A 87 4.84 20.10 7.50
C TRP A 87 5.10 18.63 7.86
N GLU A 88 5.96 18.41 8.85
CA GLU A 88 6.21 17.10 9.44
C GLU A 88 6.55 17.21 10.94
N GLY A 89 6.20 16.18 11.70
CA GLY A 89 6.47 16.15 13.13
C GLY A 89 6.03 14.87 13.82
N PHE A 90 6.16 14.83 15.14
CA PHE A 90 5.93 13.64 15.95
C PHE A 90 4.74 13.77 16.93
N ASP A 91 4.17 14.94 17.09
CA ASP A 91 2.95 15.16 17.88
C ASP A 91 1.94 15.98 17.06
N ALA A 92 0.69 15.54 17.06
CA ALA A 92 -0.36 16.23 16.34
C ALA A 92 -0.69 17.62 16.89
N LYS A 93 -0.26 17.94 18.11
CA LYS A 93 -0.40 19.28 18.71
C LYS A 93 0.49 20.32 18.06
N ASP A 94 1.59 19.87 17.47
CA ASP A 94 2.59 20.74 16.84
C ASP A 94 2.22 21.12 15.40
N ILE A 95 1.09 20.62 14.88
CA ILE A 95 0.61 20.96 13.53
C ILE A 95 0.30 22.46 13.45
N PRO A 96 0.99 23.23 12.58
CA PRO A 96 0.85 24.68 12.49
C PRO A 96 -0.42 25.07 11.70
N TRP A 97 -1.59 24.82 12.28
CA TRP A 97 -2.89 24.98 11.63
C TRP A 97 -3.10 26.34 10.94
N ASP A 98 -2.54 27.40 11.50
CA ASP A 98 -2.77 28.75 10.99
C ASP A 98 -1.91 29.03 9.72
N GLU A 99 -0.79 28.32 9.56
CA GLU A 99 0.10 28.40 8.39
C GLU A 99 -0.34 27.48 7.24
N LEU A 100 -1.19 26.47 7.53
CA LEU A 100 -1.63 25.54 6.51
C LEU A 100 -2.71 26.15 5.59
N PRO A 101 -2.74 25.80 4.30
CA PRO A 101 -3.81 26.18 3.38
C PRO A 101 -5.17 25.62 3.85
N ASP A 102 -6.25 26.01 3.18
CA ASP A 102 -7.58 25.51 3.51
C ASP A 102 -7.75 24.01 3.25
N ARG A 103 -7.03 23.46 2.23
CA ARG A 103 -7.09 22.07 1.81
C ARG A 103 -5.72 21.41 1.88
N PHE A 104 -5.64 20.28 2.58
CA PHE A 104 -4.41 19.48 2.72
C PHE A 104 -4.72 18.06 3.15
N VAL A 105 -3.69 17.19 3.15
CA VAL A 105 -3.80 15.79 3.58
C VAL A 105 -2.85 15.55 4.74
N ILE A 106 -3.36 15.03 5.85
CA ILE A 106 -2.55 14.58 6.99
C ILE A 106 -2.38 13.06 6.87
N LYS A 107 -1.15 12.59 6.97
CA LYS A 107 -0.83 11.15 6.96
C LYS A 107 0.06 10.80 8.15
N VAL A 108 -0.14 9.61 8.74
CA VAL A 108 0.85 9.00 9.63
C VAL A 108 1.69 8.03 8.80
N THR A 109 3.02 8.12 8.93
CA THR A 109 3.95 7.54 7.96
C THR A 109 3.97 6.02 7.91
N HIS A 110 3.62 5.35 9.01
CA HIS A 110 3.54 3.90 9.08
C HIS A 110 2.09 3.41 8.86
N GLY A 111 1.94 2.28 8.22
CA GLY A 111 0.66 1.59 8.03
C GLY A 111 -0.25 2.15 6.95
N SER A 112 -1.35 1.44 6.74
CA SER A 112 -2.36 1.73 5.73
C SER A 112 -3.59 2.39 6.37
N GLY A 113 -4.22 3.34 5.65
CA GLY A 113 -5.47 3.99 6.08
C GLY A 113 -5.30 5.05 7.18
N PHE A 114 -4.08 5.42 7.54
CA PHE A 114 -3.79 6.47 8.50
C PHE A 114 -3.65 7.83 7.81
N ASN A 115 -4.72 8.25 7.14
CA ASN A 115 -4.80 9.52 6.44
C ASN A 115 -6.12 10.23 6.74
N VAL A 116 -6.07 11.56 6.69
CA VAL A 116 -7.21 12.45 6.76
C VAL A 116 -7.09 13.48 5.65
N ILE A 117 -8.09 13.56 4.81
CA ILE A 117 -8.21 14.58 3.79
C ILE A 117 -9.01 15.74 4.40
N VAL A 118 -8.37 16.89 4.50
CA VAL A 118 -9.01 18.14 4.94
C VAL A 118 -9.41 18.92 3.70
N LYS A 119 -10.70 19.00 3.42
CA LYS A 119 -11.29 19.75 2.29
C LYS A 119 -11.65 21.18 2.65
N GLU A 120 -11.82 21.46 3.93
CA GLU A 120 -12.15 22.77 4.50
C GLU A 120 -11.64 22.82 5.93
N LYS A 121 -10.60 23.63 6.17
CA LYS A 121 -9.89 23.72 7.46
C LYS A 121 -10.79 24.19 8.60
N SER A 122 -11.72 25.10 8.30
CA SER A 122 -12.68 25.69 9.26
C SER A 122 -13.62 24.65 9.87
N ASN A 123 -13.93 23.56 9.14
CA ASN A 123 -14.84 22.50 9.57
C ASN A 123 -14.17 21.40 10.41
N VAL A 124 -12.86 21.53 10.69
CA VAL A 124 -12.11 20.48 11.40
C VAL A 124 -12.20 20.65 12.91
N ASP A 125 -12.73 19.65 13.59
CA ASP A 125 -12.55 19.51 15.05
C ASP A 125 -11.09 19.11 15.36
N ARG A 126 -10.23 20.13 15.56
CA ARG A 126 -8.78 19.96 15.78
C ARG A 126 -8.51 19.02 16.96
N LYS A 127 -9.20 19.16 18.09
CA LYS A 127 -8.98 18.33 19.29
C LYS A 127 -9.31 16.85 19.06
N LYS A 128 -10.40 16.58 18.36
CA LYS A 128 -10.80 15.21 18.00
C LYS A 128 -9.81 14.59 17.00
N LEU A 129 -9.34 15.37 16.03
CA LEU A 129 -8.38 14.92 15.04
C LEU A 129 -7.00 14.66 15.66
N GLU A 130 -6.49 15.53 16.53
CA GLU A 130 -5.25 15.33 17.28
C GLU A 130 -5.27 14.01 18.07
N LYS A 131 -6.36 13.75 18.81
CA LYS A 131 -6.53 12.49 19.54
C LYS A 131 -6.48 11.26 18.60
N LYS A 132 -7.13 11.38 17.42
CA LYS A 132 -7.16 10.32 16.40
C LYS A 132 -5.76 10.06 15.85
N ILE A 133 -5.02 11.11 15.47
CA ILE A 133 -3.66 11.00 14.91
C ILE A 133 -2.70 10.44 15.97
N ASN A 134 -2.73 10.96 17.19
CA ASN A 134 -1.88 10.48 18.29
C ASN A 134 -2.18 9.01 18.67
N LYS A 135 -3.42 8.54 18.49
CA LYS A 135 -3.76 7.12 18.60
C LYS A 135 -3.11 6.31 17.48
N TRP A 136 -3.11 6.81 16.25
CA TRP A 136 -2.48 6.15 15.11
C TRP A 136 -0.97 6.02 15.29
N LEU A 137 -0.27 7.06 15.76
CA LEU A 137 1.17 7.03 16.05
C LEU A 137 1.56 5.89 17.02
N LYS A 138 0.65 5.50 17.92
CA LYS A 138 0.86 4.42 18.90
C LYS A 138 0.47 3.03 18.39
N THR A 139 -0.06 2.92 17.15
CA THR A 139 -0.51 1.65 16.59
C THR A 139 0.70 0.77 16.26
N LYS A 140 0.67 -0.49 16.71
CA LYS A 140 1.71 -1.49 16.44
C LYS A 140 1.23 -2.52 15.43
N PHE A 141 2.15 -3.00 14.60
CA PHE A 141 1.88 -4.07 13.64
C PHE A 141 1.83 -5.44 14.31
N LEU A 142 0.96 -6.32 13.79
CA LEU A 142 0.86 -7.70 14.21
C LEU A 142 1.98 -8.52 13.54
N ARG A 143 2.92 -9.04 14.34
CA ARG A 143 4.07 -9.80 13.84
C ARG A 143 3.69 -11.04 13.04
N CYS A 144 2.56 -11.68 13.37
CA CYS A 144 2.09 -12.88 12.66
C CYS A 144 1.75 -12.66 11.18
N TYR A 145 1.65 -11.40 10.73
CA TYR A 145 1.56 -11.09 9.30
C TYR A 145 2.91 -11.20 8.57
N GLY A 146 4.02 -11.25 9.30
CA GLY A 146 5.36 -11.46 8.72
C GLY A 146 5.99 -10.23 8.06
N GLU A 147 5.34 -9.09 8.11
CA GLU A 147 5.78 -7.84 7.50
C GLU A 147 6.78 -7.12 8.43
N TRP A 148 7.99 -7.67 8.51
CA TRP A 148 9.04 -7.25 9.45
C TRP A 148 9.55 -5.82 9.22
N PHE A 149 9.36 -5.30 8.02
CA PHE A 149 9.84 -3.98 7.61
C PHE A 149 8.92 -2.83 8.06
N TYR A 150 7.67 -3.09 8.43
CA TYR A 150 6.78 -2.06 8.98
C TYR A 150 7.06 -1.79 10.47
N GLY A 151 6.93 -0.51 10.87
CA GLY A 151 7.08 -0.09 12.26
C GLY A 151 8.52 -0.11 12.79
N VAL A 152 9.52 -0.20 11.90
CA VAL A 152 10.95 -0.08 12.24
C VAL A 152 11.33 1.39 12.41
N LYS A 153 10.90 2.26 11.49
CA LYS A 153 11.08 3.70 11.62
C LYS A 153 10.14 4.26 12.70
N LYS A 154 10.57 5.28 13.43
CA LYS A 154 9.72 6.01 14.37
C LYS A 154 8.55 6.63 13.61
N PRO A 155 7.30 6.33 13.97
CA PRO A 155 6.14 6.92 13.31
C PRO A 155 6.17 8.44 13.35
N ARG A 156 5.83 9.07 12.23
CA ARG A 156 5.83 10.51 12.02
C ARG A 156 4.49 10.93 11.43
N ILE A 157 4.13 12.17 11.60
CA ILE A 157 3.02 12.84 10.91
C ILE A 157 3.62 13.63 9.77
N ILE A 158 2.99 13.56 8.60
CA ILE A 158 3.28 14.47 7.48
C ILE A 158 1.99 15.17 7.06
N VAL A 159 2.12 16.41 6.65
CA VAL A 159 1.05 17.19 6.02
C VAL A 159 1.50 17.51 4.61
N GLU A 160 0.72 17.09 3.64
CA GLU A 160 0.99 17.29 2.22
C GLU A 160 -0.10 18.12 1.56
N GLU A 161 0.23 18.77 0.46
CA GLU A 161 -0.76 19.45 -0.37
C GLU A 161 -1.91 18.53 -0.78
N PHE A 162 -3.10 19.10 -0.91
CA PHE A 162 -4.25 18.39 -1.47
C PHE A 162 -4.16 18.38 -3.01
N LEU A 163 -4.11 17.19 -3.59
CA LEU A 163 -4.14 16.99 -5.04
C LEU A 163 -5.59 17.11 -5.53
N ASP A 164 -5.93 18.21 -6.18
CA ASP A 164 -7.27 18.47 -6.71
C ASP A 164 -7.41 17.98 -8.15
N ALA A 165 -8.10 16.87 -8.32
CA ALA A 165 -8.40 16.29 -9.64
C ALA A 165 -9.52 17.07 -10.39
N GLY A 166 -10.08 18.10 -9.80
CA GLY A 166 -11.14 18.94 -10.31
C GLY A 166 -12.34 19.02 -9.37
N ALA A 167 -12.86 20.21 -9.18
CA ALA A 167 -14.00 20.48 -8.28
C ALA A 167 -13.86 19.93 -6.85
N GLY A 168 -12.63 19.91 -6.31
CA GLY A 168 -12.34 19.39 -4.96
C GLY A 168 -12.41 17.85 -4.86
N LYS A 169 -12.34 17.14 -5.96
CA LYS A 169 -12.30 15.67 -6.00
C LYS A 169 -10.88 15.16 -5.75
N GLU A 170 -10.81 14.04 -5.05
CA GLU A 170 -9.57 13.29 -4.88
C GLU A 170 -9.19 12.61 -6.20
N PRO A 171 -7.88 12.47 -6.49
CA PRO A 171 -7.43 11.74 -7.67
C PRO A 171 -7.69 10.23 -7.56
N GLU A 172 -7.81 9.60 -8.70
CA GLU A 172 -7.77 8.14 -8.81
C GLU A 172 -6.40 7.63 -8.40
N ASP A 173 -6.37 6.50 -7.71
CA ASP A 173 -5.19 5.84 -7.18
C ASP A 173 -4.88 4.62 -8.07
N TYR A 174 -3.89 4.80 -8.97
CA TYR A 174 -3.43 3.76 -9.89
C TYR A 174 -2.37 2.91 -9.21
N LYS A 175 -2.70 1.64 -8.94
CA LYS A 175 -1.83 0.68 -8.27
C LYS A 175 -1.19 -0.23 -9.31
N ILE A 176 0.06 0.04 -9.65
CA ILE A 176 0.79 -0.69 -10.68
C ILE A 176 1.57 -1.83 -10.03
N PHE A 177 1.26 -3.07 -10.42
CA PHE A 177 1.95 -4.27 -9.97
C PHE A 177 3.16 -4.51 -10.86
N CYS A 178 4.34 -4.38 -10.25
CA CYS A 178 5.60 -4.60 -10.91
C CYS A 178 6.27 -5.89 -10.40
N PHE A 179 6.79 -6.67 -11.34
CA PHE A 179 7.58 -7.87 -11.07
C PHE A 179 8.92 -7.75 -11.77
N ASN A 180 10.00 -7.87 -11.01
CA ASN A 180 11.39 -7.78 -11.52
C ASN A 180 11.61 -6.52 -12.40
N GLY A 181 11.12 -5.37 -11.92
CA GLY A 181 11.25 -4.08 -12.57
C GLY A 181 10.33 -3.85 -13.77
N LYS A 182 9.36 -4.74 -14.03
CA LYS A 182 8.40 -4.61 -15.13
C LYS A 182 6.97 -4.54 -14.62
N ALA A 183 6.20 -3.57 -15.13
CA ALA A 183 4.77 -3.48 -14.88
C ALA A 183 4.03 -4.62 -15.59
N HIS A 184 2.96 -5.13 -14.97
CA HIS A 184 2.12 -6.18 -15.55
C HIS A 184 0.63 -5.88 -15.44
N TYR A 185 0.19 -5.32 -14.31
CA TYR A 185 -1.22 -5.04 -14.05
C TYR A 185 -1.39 -3.67 -13.43
N VAL A 186 -2.50 -3.03 -13.75
CA VAL A 186 -2.96 -1.79 -13.10
C VAL A 186 -4.25 -2.08 -12.35
N ILE A 187 -4.26 -1.77 -11.07
CA ILE A 187 -5.45 -1.93 -10.23
C ILE A 187 -5.98 -0.54 -9.87
N VAL A 188 -7.30 -0.37 -10.00
CA VAL A 188 -7.99 0.85 -9.59
C VAL A 188 -9.12 0.50 -8.64
N ASP A 189 -9.14 1.18 -7.50
CA ASP A 189 -10.20 1.07 -6.51
C ASP A 189 -11.24 2.16 -6.76
N THR A 190 -12.51 1.76 -6.89
CA THR A 190 -13.66 2.66 -7.02
C THR A 190 -14.55 2.58 -5.79
N ASP A 191 -15.36 3.59 -5.54
CA ASP A 191 -16.37 3.65 -4.46
C ASP A 191 -15.87 3.22 -3.07
N ARG A 192 -14.61 3.57 -2.72
CA ARG A 192 -13.92 3.13 -1.49
C ARG A 192 -14.73 3.29 -0.20
N PHE A 193 -15.67 4.21 -0.16
CA PHE A 193 -16.47 4.52 1.03
C PHE A 193 -17.90 4.00 0.99
N VAL A 194 -18.39 3.63 -0.22
CA VAL A 194 -19.79 3.23 -0.46
C VAL A 194 -19.81 2.03 -1.41
N GLY A 195 -19.49 0.82 -0.90
CA GLY A 195 -19.54 -0.38 -1.73
C GLY A 195 -18.27 -0.64 -2.54
N HIS A 196 -17.11 -0.58 -1.88
CA HIS A 196 -15.77 -0.73 -2.46
C HIS A 196 -15.69 -1.80 -3.55
N LYS A 197 -15.29 -1.41 -4.75
CA LYS A 197 -15.02 -2.26 -5.90
C LYS A 197 -13.59 -2.08 -6.37
N ARG A 198 -13.11 -3.04 -7.17
CA ARG A 198 -11.72 -3.06 -7.62
C ARG A 198 -11.64 -3.63 -9.03
N ASN A 199 -11.14 -2.84 -9.96
CA ASN A 199 -10.87 -3.27 -11.32
C ASN A 199 -9.39 -3.65 -11.47
N VAL A 200 -9.13 -4.70 -12.22
CA VAL A 200 -7.80 -5.12 -12.65
C VAL A 200 -7.73 -4.94 -14.16
N TYR A 201 -6.72 -4.23 -14.62
CA TYR A 201 -6.46 -3.98 -16.03
C TYR A 201 -5.11 -4.57 -16.45
N ASP A 202 -5.03 -5.02 -17.70
CA ASP A 202 -3.75 -5.24 -18.35
C ASP A 202 -3.09 -3.90 -18.74
N LEU A 203 -1.88 -3.94 -19.30
CA LEU A 203 -1.17 -2.71 -19.71
C LEU A 203 -1.76 -2.03 -20.95
N ASN A 204 -2.66 -2.69 -21.69
CA ASN A 204 -3.41 -2.11 -22.79
C ASN A 204 -4.71 -1.44 -22.32
N TRP A 205 -5.00 -1.51 -21.02
CA TRP A 205 -6.22 -1.01 -20.39
C TRP A 205 -7.46 -1.88 -20.66
N ASN A 206 -7.28 -3.16 -20.96
CA ASN A 206 -8.40 -4.09 -21.00
C ASN A 206 -8.77 -4.51 -19.59
N LEU A 207 -10.05 -4.37 -19.23
CA LEU A 207 -10.58 -4.87 -17.96
C LEU A 207 -10.49 -6.40 -17.94
N MET A 208 -9.83 -6.94 -16.93
CA MET A 208 -9.74 -8.37 -16.71
C MET A 208 -11.02 -8.86 -15.99
N GLU A 209 -12.06 -9.11 -16.75
CA GLU A 209 -13.37 -9.51 -16.23
C GLU A 209 -13.27 -10.82 -15.43
N GLY A 210 -13.97 -10.88 -14.29
CA GLY A 210 -13.95 -12.05 -13.39
C GLY A 210 -12.71 -12.17 -12.52
N VAL A 211 -11.67 -11.35 -12.74
CA VAL A 211 -10.51 -11.27 -11.85
C VAL A 211 -10.83 -10.40 -10.65
N THR A 212 -10.70 -10.95 -9.45
CA THR A 212 -10.95 -10.22 -8.20
C THR A 212 -9.82 -10.38 -7.20
N LEU A 213 -9.47 -9.29 -6.52
CA LEU A 213 -8.56 -9.25 -5.39
C LEU A 213 -9.31 -8.70 -4.17
N ASN A 214 -9.97 -9.58 -3.42
CA ASN A 214 -10.85 -9.30 -2.27
C ASN A 214 -12.16 -8.57 -2.60
N PHE A 215 -12.22 -7.75 -3.63
CA PHE A 215 -13.37 -6.91 -3.99
C PHE A 215 -13.88 -7.28 -5.38
N PRO A 216 -15.20 -7.14 -5.63
CA PRO A 216 -15.77 -7.39 -6.95
C PRO A 216 -15.31 -6.31 -7.95
N ASN A 217 -15.39 -6.65 -9.25
CA ASN A 217 -15.20 -5.66 -10.30
C ASN A 217 -16.35 -4.65 -10.32
N ASP A 218 -16.05 -3.50 -10.87
CA ASP A 218 -16.98 -2.46 -11.30
C ASP A 218 -17.03 -2.36 -12.82
N VAL A 219 -17.85 -1.46 -13.34
CA VAL A 219 -17.79 -1.08 -14.75
C VAL A 219 -16.39 -0.56 -15.11
N ALA A 220 -15.97 -0.77 -16.36
CA ALA A 220 -14.69 -0.25 -16.83
C ALA A 220 -14.67 1.29 -16.73
N ILE A 221 -13.57 1.82 -16.22
CA ILE A 221 -13.33 3.27 -16.17
C ILE A 221 -12.52 3.73 -17.38
N LYS A 222 -12.59 5.03 -17.66
CA LYS A 222 -11.81 5.64 -18.75
C LYS A 222 -10.31 5.41 -18.53
N LYS A 223 -9.60 5.04 -19.61
CA LYS A 223 -8.13 4.96 -19.62
C LYS A 223 -7.55 6.34 -19.27
N PRO A 224 -6.57 6.41 -18.35
CA PRO A 224 -5.88 7.68 -18.08
C PRO A 224 -5.13 8.14 -19.31
N ASP A 225 -5.15 9.43 -19.57
CA ASP A 225 -4.58 10.02 -20.79
C ASP A 225 -3.05 9.74 -20.93
N ARG A 226 -2.36 9.51 -19.81
CA ARG A 226 -0.92 9.24 -19.78
C ARG A 226 -0.61 7.95 -18.99
N LEU A 227 -1.28 6.85 -19.36
CA LEU A 227 -0.94 5.52 -18.84
C LEU A 227 0.53 5.16 -19.08
N ASP A 228 1.10 5.59 -20.20
CA ASP A 228 2.51 5.43 -20.53
C ASP A 228 3.45 6.00 -19.46
N LEU A 229 3.16 7.20 -18.93
CA LEU A 229 3.95 7.80 -17.84
C LEU A 229 3.78 7.06 -16.52
N LEU A 230 2.56 6.63 -16.19
CA LEU A 230 2.31 5.85 -14.99
C LEU A 230 3.12 4.54 -15.01
N ILE A 231 3.12 3.83 -16.14
CA ILE A 231 3.92 2.61 -16.33
C ILE A 231 5.41 2.92 -16.24
N HIS A 232 5.88 3.94 -16.94
CA HIS A 232 7.30 4.35 -16.94
C HIS A 232 7.81 4.59 -15.51
N TYR A 233 7.11 5.42 -14.72
CA TYR A 233 7.53 5.72 -13.36
C TYR A 233 7.41 4.51 -12.43
N ALA A 234 6.40 3.67 -12.60
CA ALA A 234 6.29 2.44 -11.82
C ALA A 234 7.45 1.49 -12.10
N GLU A 235 7.86 1.31 -13.36
CA GLU A 235 9.03 0.51 -13.73
C GLU A 235 10.33 1.13 -13.20
N LEU A 236 10.51 2.44 -13.33
CA LEU A 236 11.68 3.17 -12.80
C LEU A 236 11.85 2.95 -11.29
N LEU A 237 10.76 3.08 -10.52
CA LEU A 237 10.80 2.93 -9.07
C LEU A 237 10.88 1.48 -8.60
N SER A 238 10.46 0.53 -9.44
CA SER A 238 10.44 -0.90 -9.11
C SER A 238 11.68 -1.67 -9.55
N HIS A 239 12.59 -1.04 -10.31
CA HIS A 239 13.69 -1.70 -11.01
C HIS A 239 14.52 -2.65 -10.14
N ASP A 240 14.82 -2.25 -8.91
CA ASP A 240 15.72 -2.99 -8.02
C ASP A 240 15.01 -4.05 -7.15
N PHE A 241 13.72 -4.29 -7.38
CA PHE A 241 12.93 -5.17 -6.52
C PHE A 241 12.32 -6.35 -7.28
N PRO A 242 12.32 -7.54 -6.66
CA PRO A 242 11.69 -8.71 -7.25
C PRO A 242 10.18 -8.55 -7.41
N HIS A 243 9.57 -7.76 -6.53
CA HIS A 243 8.17 -7.34 -6.60
C HIS A 243 7.96 -6.08 -5.78
N VAL A 244 7.16 -5.17 -6.32
CA VAL A 244 6.58 -4.03 -5.62
C VAL A 244 5.33 -3.55 -6.35
N ARG A 245 4.31 -3.16 -5.61
CA ARG A 245 3.19 -2.37 -6.11
C ARG A 245 3.55 -0.89 -5.91
N VAL A 246 3.54 -0.14 -6.98
CA VAL A 246 3.76 1.31 -6.96
C VAL A 246 2.41 2.00 -7.12
N ASP A 247 2.01 2.79 -6.14
CA ASP A 247 0.76 3.55 -6.18
C ASP A 247 1.06 4.97 -6.63
N LEU A 248 0.41 5.38 -7.71
CA LEU A 248 0.61 6.68 -8.38
C LEU A 248 -0.74 7.38 -8.56
N TYR A 249 -0.71 8.71 -8.56
CA TYR A 249 -1.84 9.56 -8.93
C TYR A 249 -1.55 10.28 -10.24
N PHE A 250 -2.60 10.53 -11.04
CA PHE A 250 -2.49 11.35 -12.23
C PHE A 250 -3.45 12.54 -12.12
N VAL A 251 -2.89 13.74 -12.05
CA VAL A 251 -3.65 14.97 -11.82
C VAL A 251 -3.18 16.06 -12.75
N ARG A 252 -4.09 16.57 -13.61
CA ARG A 252 -3.83 17.71 -14.51
C ARG A 252 -2.56 17.55 -15.35
N GLY A 253 -2.37 16.35 -15.90
CA GLY A 253 -1.22 16.06 -16.78
C GLY A 253 0.08 15.69 -16.04
N LYS A 254 0.08 15.64 -14.71
CA LYS A 254 1.24 15.34 -13.89
C LYS A 254 1.02 14.06 -13.07
N VAL A 255 2.07 13.25 -12.94
CA VAL A 255 2.09 12.06 -12.09
C VAL A 255 2.62 12.44 -10.70
N TYR A 256 2.02 11.86 -9.66
CA TYR A 256 2.46 12.01 -8.29
C TYR A 256 2.63 10.64 -7.63
N PHE A 257 3.63 10.54 -6.77
CA PHE A 257 3.90 9.34 -5.99
C PHE A 257 2.93 9.21 -4.81
N GLY A 258 2.40 8.01 -4.61
CA GLY A 258 1.55 7.64 -3.47
C GLY A 258 2.26 6.81 -2.43
N GLU A 259 2.59 5.55 -2.77
CA GLU A 259 3.31 4.63 -1.89
C GLU A 259 3.97 3.47 -2.66
N MET A 260 4.92 2.78 -2.02
CA MET A 260 5.45 1.48 -2.43
C MET A 260 4.97 0.40 -1.48
N THR A 261 4.37 -0.66 -2.02
CA THR A 261 3.84 -1.79 -1.24
C THR A 261 4.51 -3.09 -1.68
N PHE A 262 5.29 -3.70 -0.79
CA PHE A 262 6.07 -4.92 -1.10
C PHE A 262 5.30 -6.21 -0.83
N THR A 263 4.23 -6.15 -0.04
CA THR A 263 3.40 -7.31 0.30
C THR A 263 1.92 -6.92 0.26
N ASN A 264 1.35 -6.88 -0.94
CA ASN A 264 -0.05 -6.51 -1.14
C ASN A 264 -0.98 -7.38 -0.28
N GLY A 265 -1.86 -6.74 0.51
CA GLY A 265 -2.73 -7.45 1.44
C GLY A 265 -2.00 -8.38 2.42
N ALA A 266 -0.71 -8.14 2.70
CA ALA A 266 0.18 -9.03 3.45
C ALA A 266 0.27 -10.44 2.84
N GLY A 267 0.00 -10.62 1.55
CA GLY A 267 -0.05 -11.91 0.86
C GLY A 267 -1.20 -12.80 1.31
N PHE A 268 -2.31 -12.19 1.76
CA PHE A 268 -3.51 -12.90 2.19
C PHE A 268 -4.76 -12.45 1.45
N ASP A 269 -4.61 -11.73 0.35
CA ASP A 269 -5.72 -11.36 -0.51
C ASP A 269 -6.29 -12.59 -1.21
N ARG A 270 -7.62 -12.70 -1.23
CA ARG A 270 -8.30 -13.74 -2.00
C ARG A 270 -8.33 -13.34 -3.46
N ILE A 271 -7.42 -13.93 -4.23
CA ILE A 271 -7.32 -13.74 -5.67
C ILE A 271 -8.18 -14.79 -6.36
N LYS A 272 -9.01 -14.37 -7.28
CA LYS A 272 -9.86 -15.25 -8.09
C LYS A 272 -9.84 -14.80 -9.55
N PRO A 273 -9.87 -15.75 -10.50
CA PRO A 273 -9.72 -17.19 -10.31
C PRO A 273 -8.34 -17.55 -9.73
N HIS A 274 -8.16 -18.77 -9.23
CA HIS A 274 -6.86 -19.24 -8.71
C HIS A 274 -5.77 -19.21 -9.79
N ASP A 275 -6.13 -19.44 -11.04
CA ASP A 275 -5.22 -19.37 -12.18
C ASP A 275 -4.59 -17.98 -12.33
N PHE A 276 -5.29 -16.92 -11.96
CA PHE A 276 -4.71 -15.57 -11.94
C PHE A 276 -3.67 -15.40 -10.81
N ASP A 277 -3.87 -16.01 -9.64
CA ASP A 277 -2.84 -16.05 -8.57
C ASP A 277 -1.59 -16.80 -9.04
N LEU A 278 -1.75 -17.87 -9.83
CA LEU A 278 -0.65 -18.60 -10.49
C LEU A 278 0.04 -17.75 -11.56
N GLU A 279 -0.73 -17.08 -12.42
CA GLU A 279 -0.22 -16.18 -13.47
C GLU A 279 0.64 -15.07 -12.88
N MET A 280 0.13 -14.35 -11.87
CA MET A 280 0.91 -13.36 -11.13
C MET A 280 2.16 -13.97 -10.51
N GLY A 281 2.05 -15.19 -10.00
CA GLY A 281 3.18 -15.96 -9.48
C GLY A 281 4.24 -16.24 -10.55
N ASN A 282 3.87 -16.57 -11.78
CA ASN A 282 4.81 -16.83 -12.88
C ASN A 282 5.63 -15.59 -13.25
N HIS A 283 5.05 -14.40 -13.18
CA HIS A 283 5.78 -13.15 -13.39
C HIS A 283 6.76 -12.83 -12.25
N PHE A 284 6.45 -13.28 -11.05
CA PHE A 284 7.25 -13.02 -9.85
C PHE A 284 8.42 -13.99 -9.72
N LYS A 285 9.59 -13.65 -10.27
CA LYS A 285 10.83 -14.42 -10.05
C LYS A 285 11.37 -14.09 -8.66
N LEU A 286 11.51 -15.12 -7.82
CA LEU A 286 12.11 -14.94 -6.51
C LEU A 286 13.60 -14.67 -6.65
N PRO A 287 14.21 -13.84 -5.76
CA PRO A 287 15.65 -13.67 -5.74
C PRO A 287 16.31 -15.02 -5.46
N THR A 288 17.38 -15.30 -6.19
CA THR A 288 18.31 -16.40 -5.86
C THR A 288 19.06 -16.05 -4.58
N GLU A 289 19.27 -17.03 -3.71
CA GLU A 289 20.10 -16.89 -2.50
C GLU A 289 21.52 -16.44 -2.82
#